data_1a237ab4ce8543eb703518e75874b190
#
_entry.id   1a237ab4ce8543eb703518e75874b190
#
_cell.length_a   1.000
_cell.length_b   1.000
_cell.length_c   1.000
_cell.angle_alpha   90.00
_cell.angle_beta   90.00
_cell.angle_gamma   90.00
#
_symmetry.space_group_name_H-M   'P 1'
#
loop_
_entity.id
_entity.type
_entity.pdbx_description
1 polymer ?
#
loop_
_entity_poly.entity_id
_entity_poly.type
_entity_poly.pdbx_seq_one_letter_code
_entity_poly.pdbx_strand_id
1 'polypeptide(L)'
;MERTGRKRRAISWYRGGPPFTKTLGAAIAEIASMLIKGKCHCGNIAFSLTWEPEPAEIPARACTCSFCTKHGGVWTSNPRGALEVVVKDPRLVSKYAFGTRTAEFHICARCGIVPIVTSQIDDHLYAVVSVNAFEGLDQSRLRRASAGFDGEGEESRLARRKRNWIANVTYVESGT
;
A
#
# COMPACT_ATOMS: atom_id res chain seq x y z
N MET A 1 -41.93 26.91 83.58
CA MET A 1 -42.34 25.78 82.72
C MET A 1 -41.37 25.63 81.61
N GLU A 2 -40.32 24.84 81.83
CA GLU A 2 -39.23 24.62 80.87
C GLU A 2 -39.59 23.48 79.94
N ARG A 3 -39.38 23.69 78.69
CA ARG A 3 -39.42 22.58 77.67
C ARG A 3 -38.03 22.34 77.13
N THR A 4 -37.46 21.25 77.58
CA THR A 4 -36.18 20.74 77.15
C THR A 4 -36.21 20.28 75.68
N GLY A 5 -35.40 20.99 74.84
CA GLY A 5 -35.19 20.61 73.45
C GLY A 5 -34.11 19.52 73.29
N ARG A 6 -34.47 18.35 72.83
CA ARG A 6 -33.56 17.25 72.46
C ARG A 6 -32.85 17.59 71.14
N LYS A 7 -31.54 17.77 71.19
CA LYS A 7 -30.69 17.85 69.99
C LYS A 7 -30.55 16.46 69.39
N ARG A 8 -31.02 16.26 68.17
CA ARG A 8 -30.74 15.07 67.36
C ARG A 8 -29.35 15.20 66.73
N ARG A 9 -28.45 14.25 67.06
CA ARG A 9 -27.16 14.10 66.39
C ARG A 9 -27.39 13.52 65.02
N ALA A 10 -26.98 14.21 63.93
CA ALA A 10 -26.90 13.67 62.57
C ALA A 10 -25.65 12.78 62.48
N ILE A 11 -25.85 11.53 62.15
CA ILE A 11 -24.74 10.58 61.86
C ILE A 11 -24.42 10.72 60.38
N SER A 12 -23.24 11.29 60.09
CA SER A 12 -22.71 11.36 58.75
C SER A 12 -22.01 10.04 58.40
N TRP A 13 -22.61 9.32 57.47
CA TRP A 13 -22.02 8.14 56.85
C TRP A 13 -21.39 8.55 55.49
N TYR A 14 -20.25 9.22 55.51
CA TYR A 14 -19.42 9.34 54.29
C TYR A 14 -18.20 8.47 54.48
N ARG A 15 -18.27 7.23 54.01
CA ARG A 15 -17.06 6.40 53.77
C ARG A 15 -16.49 6.81 52.41
N GLY A 16 -15.34 7.46 52.43
CA GLY A 16 -14.55 7.73 51.26
C GLY A 16 -14.10 6.43 50.62
N GLY A 17 -14.63 6.11 49.45
CA GLY A 17 -14.05 5.12 48.54
C GLY A 17 -12.84 5.72 47.83
N PRO A 18 -11.84 4.90 47.46
CA PRO A 18 -10.68 5.39 46.72
C PRO A 18 -11.11 5.93 45.35
N PRO A 19 -10.43 6.92 44.79
CA PRO A 19 -10.75 7.45 43.47
C PRO A 19 -10.45 6.37 42.40
N PHE A 20 -11.48 6.00 41.66
CA PHE A 20 -11.35 5.16 40.47
C PHE A 20 -10.64 6.00 39.40
N THR A 21 -9.32 6.00 39.39
CA THR A 21 -8.55 6.42 38.22
C THR A 21 -8.61 5.29 37.18
N LYS A 22 -9.64 5.31 36.35
CA LYS A 22 -9.62 4.56 35.10
C LYS A 22 -8.63 5.24 34.16
N THR A 23 -7.39 4.79 34.23
CA THR A 23 -6.42 5.03 33.17
C THR A 23 -6.85 4.18 31.97
N LEU A 24 -7.70 4.73 31.09
CA LEU A 24 -7.87 4.19 29.76
C LEU A 24 -6.59 4.51 28.95
N GLY A 25 -5.54 3.77 29.21
CA GLY A 25 -4.44 3.62 28.29
C GLY A 25 -4.91 2.70 27.16
N ALA A 26 -5.60 3.25 26.15
CA ALA A 26 -5.73 2.59 24.88
C ALA A 26 -4.31 2.53 24.31
N ALA A 27 -3.63 1.38 24.48
CA ALA A 27 -2.44 1.07 23.73
C ALA A 27 -2.89 1.05 22.25
N ILE A 28 -2.57 2.10 21.52
CA ILE A 28 -2.63 2.11 20.06
C ILE A 28 -1.59 1.06 19.68
N ALA A 29 -2.03 -0.14 19.33
CA ALA A 29 -1.14 -1.15 18.78
C ALA A 29 -0.51 -0.52 17.52
N GLU A 30 0.80 -0.28 17.56
CA GLU A 30 1.56 0.22 16.43
C GLU A 30 1.42 -0.82 15.32
N ILE A 31 0.72 -0.46 14.24
CA ILE A 31 0.52 -1.36 13.11
C ILE A 31 1.88 -1.50 12.43
N ALA A 32 2.48 -2.68 12.55
CA ALA A 32 3.76 -2.96 11.91
C ALA A 32 3.63 -2.73 10.41
N SER A 33 4.56 -1.98 9.84
CA SER A 33 4.65 -1.71 8.42
C SER A 33 5.95 -2.26 7.85
N MET A 34 5.94 -2.67 6.58
CA MET A 34 7.09 -3.17 5.86
C MET A 34 7.44 -2.23 4.71
N LEU A 35 8.69 -1.80 4.64
CA LEU A 35 9.22 -1.03 3.53
C LEU A 35 9.92 -1.95 2.52
N ILE A 36 9.39 -2.00 1.30
CA ILE A 36 9.95 -2.76 0.18
C ILE A 36 10.56 -1.77 -0.81
N LYS A 37 11.84 -1.93 -1.10
CA LYS A 37 12.54 -1.15 -2.12
C LYS A 37 12.68 -1.94 -3.40
N GLY A 38 12.65 -1.26 -4.53
CA GLY A 38 12.89 -1.86 -5.83
C GLY A 38 13.38 -0.84 -6.84
N LYS A 39 14.01 -1.33 -7.91
CA LYS A 39 14.49 -0.48 -9.00
C LYS A 39 14.67 -1.28 -10.29
N CYS A 40 14.74 -0.60 -11.41
CA CYS A 40 15.26 -1.19 -12.64
C CYS A 40 16.78 -1.46 -12.49
N HIS A 41 17.33 -2.34 -13.30
CA HIS A 41 18.74 -2.78 -13.17
C HIS A 41 19.74 -1.62 -13.08
N CYS A 42 19.60 -0.58 -13.89
CA CYS A 42 20.51 0.56 -13.86
C CYS A 42 20.15 1.63 -12.81
N GLY A 43 19.03 1.47 -12.08
CA GLY A 43 18.58 2.39 -11.03
C GLY A 43 18.00 3.71 -11.54
N ASN A 44 17.63 3.82 -12.81
CA ASN A 44 16.95 5.03 -13.35
C ASN A 44 15.52 5.16 -12.84
N ILE A 45 14.78 4.06 -12.77
CA ILE A 45 13.45 3.99 -12.19
C ILE A 45 13.55 3.21 -10.89
N ALA A 46 13.29 3.85 -9.77
CA ALA A 46 13.30 3.25 -8.45
C ALA A 46 11.96 3.47 -7.75
N PHE A 47 11.64 2.64 -6.77
CA PHE A 47 10.46 2.82 -5.95
C PHE A 47 10.67 2.37 -4.51
N SER A 48 9.86 2.95 -3.62
CA SER A 48 9.69 2.53 -2.23
C SER A 48 8.22 2.24 -2.00
N LEU A 49 7.88 1.01 -1.62
CA LEU A 49 6.53 0.57 -1.30
C LEU A 49 6.41 0.33 0.20
N THR A 50 5.64 1.16 0.87
CA THR A 50 5.22 0.92 2.25
C THR A 50 4.01 -0.01 2.22
N TRP A 51 4.14 -1.17 2.86
CA TRP A 51 3.08 -2.16 2.97
C TRP A 51 2.53 -2.18 4.39
N GLU A 52 1.26 -1.88 4.54
CA GLU A 52 0.60 -1.79 5.84
C GLU A 52 -0.74 -2.54 5.82
N PRO A 53 -1.00 -3.40 6.81
CA PRO A 53 -0.06 -3.95 7.80
C PRO A 53 1.00 -4.83 7.13
N GLU A 54 2.13 -5.09 7.83
CA GLU A 54 3.15 -6.00 7.33
C GLU A 54 2.56 -7.38 7.02
N PRO A 55 2.71 -7.91 5.79
CA PRO A 55 2.13 -9.19 5.41
C PRO A 55 3.05 -10.35 5.80
N ALA A 56 2.47 -11.50 6.15
CA ALA A 56 3.25 -12.74 6.29
C ALA A 56 3.80 -13.20 4.92
N GLU A 57 2.96 -13.09 3.88
CA GLU A 57 3.29 -13.41 2.49
C GLU A 57 2.86 -12.27 1.55
N ILE A 58 3.65 -12.01 0.53
CA ILE A 58 3.36 -11.01 -0.50
C ILE A 58 2.75 -11.71 -1.72
N PRO A 59 1.51 -11.40 -2.10
CA PRO A 59 0.91 -11.97 -3.30
C PRO A 59 1.65 -11.50 -4.56
N ALA A 60 2.12 -12.44 -5.36
CA ALA A 60 2.88 -12.19 -6.59
C ALA A 60 2.14 -12.80 -7.78
N ARG A 61 1.49 -11.95 -8.59
CA ARG A 61 0.66 -12.35 -9.72
C ARG A 61 1.48 -12.45 -11.00
N ALA A 62 1.80 -13.67 -11.44
CA ALA A 62 2.39 -13.94 -12.75
C ALA A 62 1.31 -13.72 -13.83
N CYS A 63 1.37 -12.59 -14.51
CA CYS A 63 0.38 -12.21 -15.52
C CYS A 63 0.55 -13.03 -16.80
N THR A 64 -0.55 -13.59 -17.30
CA THR A 64 -0.56 -14.47 -18.49
C THR A 64 -0.78 -13.75 -19.82
N CYS A 65 -0.97 -12.42 -19.83
CA CYS A 65 -1.14 -11.68 -21.07
C CYS A 65 0.12 -11.78 -21.95
N SER A 66 -0.05 -11.61 -23.26
CA SER A 66 1.01 -11.77 -24.26
C SER A 66 2.25 -10.91 -24.01
N PHE A 67 2.10 -9.71 -23.45
CA PHE A 67 3.22 -8.84 -23.11
C PHE A 67 3.96 -9.34 -21.87
N CYS A 68 3.25 -9.59 -20.77
CA CYS A 68 3.87 -10.02 -19.52
C CYS A 68 4.57 -11.37 -19.65
N THR A 69 4.01 -12.30 -20.43
CA THR A 69 4.63 -13.61 -20.71
C THR A 69 5.99 -13.45 -21.39
N LYS A 70 6.16 -12.45 -22.29
CA LYS A 70 7.40 -12.23 -23.03
C LYS A 70 8.53 -11.66 -22.16
N HIS A 71 8.20 -10.83 -21.17
CA HIS A 71 9.22 -10.19 -20.31
C HIS A 71 9.19 -10.68 -18.84
N GLY A 72 8.46 -11.76 -18.56
CA GLY A 72 8.39 -12.36 -17.22
C GLY A 72 7.69 -11.47 -16.19
N GLY A 73 6.60 -10.78 -16.57
CA GLY A 73 5.90 -9.83 -15.71
C GLY A 73 5.20 -10.50 -14.52
N VAL A 74 5.67 -10.24 -13.31
CA VAL A 74 5.07 -10.67 -12.05
C VAL A 74 4.83 -9.46 -11.17
N TRP A 75 3.57 -9.23 -10.80
CA TRP A 75 3.12 -7.97 -10.22
C TRP A 75 2.54 -8.13 -8.83
N THR A 76 2.78 -7.13 -7.99
CA THR A 76 2.14 -7.04 -6.68
C THR A 76 1.59 -5.64 -6.41
N SER A 77 0.68 -5.55 -5.46
CA SER A 77 0.10 -4.30 -4.99
C SER A 77 -0.57 -4.51 -3.64
N ASN A 78 -0.57 -3.47 -2.81
CA ASN A 78 -1.39 -3.37 -1.61
C ASN A 78 -2.25 -2.11 -1.72
N PRO A 79 -3.59 -2.20 -1.80
CA PRO A 79 -4.47 -1.02 -1.91
C PRO A 79 -4.35 -0.04 -0.74
N ARG A 80 -3.90 -0.52 0.42
CA ARG A 80 -3.67 0.30 1.63
C ARG A 80 -2.23 0.78 1.76
N GLY A 81 -1.34 0.34 0.87
CA GLY A 81 0.05 0.74 0.85
C GLY A 81 0.26 2.12 0.22
N ALA A 82 1.46 2.65 0.40
CA ALA A 82 1.91 3.88 -0.25
C ALA A 82 3.12 3.57 -1.14
N LEU A 83 3.12 4.12 -2.34
CA LEU A 83 4.19 3.95 -3.33
C LEU A 83 4.80 5.30 -3.67
N GLU A 84 6.08 5.42 -3.45
CA GLU A 84 6.90 6.50 -3.99
C GLU A 84 7.73 5.96 -5.16
N VAL A 85 7.63 6.63 -6.30
CA VAL A 85 8.42 6.34 -7.51
C VAL A 85 9.33 7.50 -7.80
N VAL A 86 10.61 7.21 -8.01
CA VAL A 86 11.61 8.21 -8.36
C VAL A 86 12.24 7.84 -9.70
N VAL A 87 12.19 8.77 -10.65
CA VAL A 87 12.82 8.65 -11.96
C VAL A 87 13.95 9.67 -12.04
N LYS A 88 15.19 9.20 -12.22
CA LYS A 88 16.37 10.07 -12.29
C LYS A 88 16.46 10.85 -13.63
N ASP A 89 16.24 10.15 -14.73
CA ASP A 89 16.22 10.75 -16.06
C ASP A 89 14.95 10.31 -16.79
N PRO A 90 13.92 11.16 -16.88
CA PRO A 90 12.65 10.82 -17.52
C PRO A 90 12.78 10.57 -19.04
N ARG A 91 13.82 11.08 -19.69
CA ARG A 91 14.09 10.80 -21.12
C ARG A 91 14.45 9.34 -21.37
N LEU A 92 14.88 8.62 -20.33
CA LEU A 92 15.16 7.19 -20.35
C LEU A 92 13.98 6.33 -19.88
N VAL A 93 12.76 6.85 -19.89
CA VAL A 93 11.53 6.10 -19.61
C VAL A 93 10.69 6.03 -20.88
N SER A 94 10.49 4.81 -21.38
CA SER A 94 9.53 4.53 -22.43
C SER A 94 8.23 4.01 -21.81
N LYS A 95 7.09 4.58 -22.21
CA LYS A 95 5.77 4.13 -21.76
C LYS A 95 5.11 3.31 -22.85
N TYR A 96 4.66 2.11 -22.50
CA TYR A 96 3.97 1.22 -23.42
C TYR A 96 2.57 0.88 -22.92
N ALA A 97 1.59 1.01 -23.80
CA ALA A 97 0.19 0.66 -23.54
C ALA A 97 -0.35 -0.19 -24.69
N PHE A 98 -1.17 -1.19 -24.36
CA PHE A 98 -1.81 -2.08 -25.33
C PHE A 98 -3.20 -2.54 -24.84
N GLY A 99 -3.91 -3.29 -25.69
CA GLY A 99 -5.27 -3.73 -25.39
C GLY A 99 -6.20 -2.54 -25.19
N THR A 100 -6.83 -2.42 -24.02
CA THR A 100 -7.69 -1.27 -23.67
C THR A 100 -6.93 0.05 -23.53
N ARG A 101 -5.59 0.02 -23.54
CA ARG A 101 -4.71 1.19 -23.38
C ARG A 101 -4.93 2.00 -22.09
N THR A 102 -5.54 1.39 -21.09
CA THR A 102 -5.85 2.01 -19.80
C THR A 102 -4.75 1.81 -18.75
N ALA A 103 -3.61 1.23 -19.11
CA ALA A 103 -2.43 1.14 -18.26
C ALA A 103 -1.16 1.39 -19.06
N GLU A 104 -0.18 2.00 -18.41
CA GLU A 104 1.14 2.31 -18.96
C GLU A 104 2.21 1.48 -18.25
N PHE A 105 2.97 0.70 -19.01
CA PHE A 105 4.15 0.00 -18.55
C PHE A 105 5.36 0.91 -18.67
N HIS A 106 6.00 1.23 -17.56
CA HIS A 106 7.17 2.10 -17.54
C HIS A 106 8.42 1.26 -17.76
N ILE A 107 8.97 1.36 -18.95
CA ILE A 107 10.14 0.59 -19.38
C ILE A 107 11.36 1.50 -19.28
N CYS A 108 12.38 1.07 -18.54
CA CYS A 108 13.66 1.76 -18.58
C CYS A 108 14.33 1.58 -19.95
N ALA A 109 14.42 2.63 -20.76
CA ALA A 109 15.01 2.56 -22.10
C ALA A 109 16.50 2.18 -22.08
N ARG A 110 17.19 2.37 -20.94
CA ARG A 110 18.61 2.02 -20.79
C ARG A 110 18.85 0.53 -20.50
N CYS A 111 18.01 -0.11 -19.70
CA CYS A 111 18.24 -1.50 -19.29
C CYS A 111 17.10 -2.48 -19.61
N GLY A 112 16.00 -2.00 -20.20
CA GLY A 112 14.86 -2.82 -20.64
C GLY A 112 13.93 -3.31 -19.52
N ILE A 113 14.23 -3.05 -18.24
CA ILE A 113 13.41 -3.54 -17.11
C ILE A 113 12.15 -2.70 -16.96
N VAL A 114 11.04 -3.38 -16.59
CA VAL A 114 9.72 -2.79 -16.34
C VAL A 114 9.43 -2.90 -14.83
N PRO A 115 9.81 -1.91 -14.00
CA PRO A 115 9.63 -1.99 -12.56
C PRO A 115 8.22 -1.66 -12.08
N ILE A 116 7.45 -0.86 -12.83
CA ILE A 116 6.11 -0.41 -12.46
C ILE A 116 5.15 -0.37 -13.64
N VAL A 117 3.86 -0.48 -13.33
CA VAL A 117 2.75 -0.20 -14.26
C VAL A 117 1.81 0.76 -13.57
N THR A 118 1.38 1.80 -14.28
CA THR A 118 0.42 2.78 -13.79
C THR A 118 -0.89 2.75 -14.57
N SER A 119 -1.96 3.25 -13.96
CA SER A 119 -3.25 3.45 -14.60
C SER A 119 -3.86 4.74 -14.07
N GLN A 120 -4.05 5.71 -14.95
CA GLN A 120 -4.82 6.91 -14.63
C GLN A 120 -6.30 6.55 -14.75
N ILE A 121 -7.06 6.69 -13.67
CA ILE A 121 -8.48 6.39 -13.64
C ILE A 121 -9.18 7.55 -12.94
N ASP A 122 -10.06 8.21 -13.65
CA ASP A 122 -10.55 9.53 -13.27
C ASP A 122 -9.32 10.43 -13.00
N ASP A 123 -9.32 11.28 -12.04
CA ASP A 123 -8.16 12.14 -11.71
C ASP A 123 -7.18 11.48 -10.72
N HIS A 124 -7.17 10.13 -10.65
CA HIS A 124 -6.37 9.40 -9.67
C HIS A 124 -5.41 8.40 -10.31
N LEU A 125 -4.14 8.40 -9.84
CA LEU A 125 -3.12 7.48 -10.32
C LEU A 125 -3.09 6.21 -9.46
N TYR A 126 -3.20 5.06 -10.11
CA TYR A 126 -3.06 3.74 -9.51
C TYR A 126 -1.82 3.04 -10.02
N ALA A 127 -1.17 2.22 -9.19
CA ALA A 127 0.04 1.51 -9.62
C ALA A 127 0.12 0.08 -9.10
N VAL A 128 0.91 -0.72 -9.80
CA VAL A 128 1.45 -1.99 -9.33
C VAL A 128 2.96 -2.02 -9.58
N VAL A 129 3.69 -2.78 -8.78
CA VAL A 129 5.14 -2.93 -8.90
C VAL A 129 5.52 -4.35 -9.29
N SER A 130 6.63 -4.48 -10.01
CA SER A 130 7.21 -5.77 -10.37
C SER A 130 7.96 -6.36 -9.19
N VAL A 131 7.61 -7.60 -8.78
CA VAL A 131 8.37 -8.31 -7.74
C VAL A 131 9.77 -8.68 -8.20
N ASN A 132 10.00 -8.76 -9.52
CA ASN A 132 11.34 -9.02 -10.09
C ASN A 132 12.27 -7.81 -9.97
N ALA A 133 11.74 -6.64 -9.63
CA ALA A 133 12.50 -5.41 -9.38
C ALA A 133 12.84 -5.20 -7.90
N PHE A 134 12.36 -6.05 -7.00
CA PHE A 134 12.61 -5.94 -5.57
C PHE A 134 14.08 -6.12 -5.23
N GLU A 135 14.52 -5.37 -4.22
CA GLU A 135 15.88 -5.46 -3.65
C GLU A 135 15.84 -5.93 -2.19
N GLY A 136 16.71 -6.86 -1.85
CA GLY A 136 16.90 -7.32 -0.47
C GLY A 136 15.74 -8.08 0.16
N LEU A 137 14.67 -8.38 -0.60
CA LEU A 137 13.54 -9.15 -0.09
C LEU A 137 13.81 -10.65 -0.19
N ASP A 138 13.54 -11.38 0.89
CA ASP A 138 13.53 -12.84 0.86
C ASP A 138 12.44 -13.34 -0.10
N GLN A 139 12.87 -14.06 -1.15
CA GLN A 139 11.97 -14.58 -2.19
C GLN A 139 10.99 -15.63 -1.65
N SER A 140 11.27 -16.27 -0.51
CA SER A 140 10.35 -17.19 0.15
C SER A 140 9.06 -16.51 0.63
N ARG A 141 9.10 -15.20 0.84
CA ARG A 141 7.91 -14.39 1.17
C ARG A 141 6.97 -14.16 -0.01
N LEU A 142 7.37 -14.49 -1.24
CA LEU A 142 6.55 -14.28 -2.42
C LEU A 142 5.62 -15.49 -2.68
N ARG A 143 4.34 -15.29 -2.50
CA ARG A 143 3.32 -16.28 -2.91
C ARG A 143 2.95 -16.06 -4.37
N ARG A 144 3.60 -16.81 -5.26
CA ARG A 144 3.38 -16.71 -6.71
C ARG A 144 2.11 -17.45 -7.12
N ALA A 145 1.27 -16.80 -7.93
CA ALA A 145 0.08 -17.39 -8.55
C ALA A 145 -0.09 -16.84 -9.97
N SER A 146 -0.59 -17.68 -10.89
CA SER A 146 -0.97 -17.25 -12.24
C SER A 146 -2.18 -16.30 -12.18
N ALA A 147 -2.20 -15.28 -13.02
CA ALA A 147 -3.28 -14.31 -13.10
C ALA A 147 -3.56 -13.92 -14.56
N GLY A 148 -4.70 -14.35 -15.08
CA GLY A 148 -5.20 -14.01 -16.41
C GLY A 148 -6.35 -13.01 -16.33
N PHE A 149 -6.36 -12.07 -17.25
CA PHE A 149 -7.41 -11.05 -17.39
C PHE A 149 -7.90 -10.95 -18.84
N ASP A 150 -7.76 -12.03 -19.59
CA ASP A 150 -8.22 -12.12 -20.97
C ASP A 150 -9.75 -12.10 -21.01
N GLY A 151 -10.32 -11.36 -21.95
CA GLY A 151 -11.77 -11.17 -22.07
C GLY A 151 -12.39 -10.18 -21.06
N GLU A 152 -11.61 -9.65 -20.10
CA GLU A 152 -12.13 -8.60 -19.20
C GLU A 152 -12.32 -7.29 -19.95
N GLY A 153 -13.57 -6.77 -19.97
CA GLY A 153 -13.88 -5.47 -20.56
C GLY A 153 -13.23 -4.31 -19.82
N GLU A 154 -13.20 -3.15 -20.45
CA GLU A 154 -12.53 -1.97 -19.90
C GLU A 154 -13.08 -1.55 -18.54
N GLU A 155 -14.40 -1.41 -18.41
CA GLU A 155 -15.06 -1.00 -17.16
C GLU A 155 -14.72 -1.92 -15.98
N SER A 156 -14.85 -3.24 -16.19
CA SER A 156 -14.52 -4.26 -15.17
C SER A 156 -13.05 -4.18 -14.78
N ARG A 157 -12.18 -3.94 -15.75
CA ARG A 157 -10.73 -3.80 -15.57
C ARG A 157 -10.39 -2.57 -14.73
N LEU A 158 -10.99 -1.43 -15.03
CA LEU A 158 -10.81 -0.20 -14.25
C LEU A 158 -11.35 -0.36 -12.82
N ALA A 159 -12.54 -0.94 -12.66
CA ALA A 159 -13.12 -1.21 -11.35
C ALA A 159 -12.25 -2.16 -10.50
N ARG A 160 -11.67 -3.21 -11.11
CA ARG A 160 -10.74 -4.12 -10.46
C ARG A 160 -9.45 -3.41 -10.03
N ARG A 161 -8.89 -2.51 -10.87
CA ARG A 161 -7.69 -1.75 -10.54
C ARG A 161 -7.96 -0.81 -9.35
N LYS A 162 -9.05 -0.07 -9.35
CA LYS A 162 -9.45 0.79 -8.22
C LYS A 162 -9.48 0.02 -6.89
N ARG A 163 -9.94 -1.24 -6.89
CA ARG A 163 -10.01 -2.06 -5.66
C ARG A 163 -8.67 -2.66 -5.23
N ASN A 164 -7.81 -3.00 -6.19
CA ASN A 164 -6.67 -3.88 -5.93
C ASN A 164 -5.30 -3.24 -6.13
N TRP A 165 -5.20 -2.13 -6.84
CA TRP A 165 -3.95 -1.45 -7.08
C TRP A 165 -3.63 -0.47 -5.95
N ILE A 166 -2.37 -0.09 -5.84
CA ILE A 166 -1.92 0.94 -4.91
C ILE A 166 -2.54 2.26 -5.36
N ALA A 167 -3.29 2.93 -4.47
CA ALA A 167 -3.94 4.19 -4.74
C ALA A 167 -3.12 5.40 -4.24
N ASN A 168 -2.36 5.24 -3.17
CA ASN A 168 -1.48 6.29 -2.66
C ASN A 168 -0.14 6.23 -3.41
N VAL A 169 -0.04 6.97 -4.52
CA VAL A 169 1.11 6.97 -5.43
C VAL A 169 1.68 8.36 -5.54
N THR A 170 2.95 8.52 -5.18
CA THR A 170 3.75 9.71 -5.45
C THR A 170 4.75 9.38 -6.57
N TYR A 171 4.71 10.13 -7.66
CA TYR A 171 5.60 9.93 -8.80
C TYR A 171 6.46 11.19 -8.99
N VAL A 172 7.77 11.05 -8.79
CA VAL A 172 8.72 12.15 -8.83
C VAL A 172 9.70 11.93 -9.98
N GLU A 173 9.80 12.90 -10.86
CA GLU A 173 10.83 12.98 -11.90
C GLU A 173 11.87 14.01 -11.45
N SER A 174 13.12 13.57 -11.34
CA SER A 174 14.21 14.52 -11.06
C SER A 174 14.39 15.40 -12.29
N GLY A 175 14.09 16.69 -12.16
CA GLY A 175 14.33 17.67 -13.23
C GLY A 175 15.80 17.71 -13.59
N THR A 176 16.09 17.78 -14.86
CA THR A 176 17.41 18.12 -15.42
C THR A 176 17.72 19.59 -15.19
#